data_0e486a5f72f928f792e1db7741862bb1
#
_entry.id   0e486a5f72f928f792e1db7741862bb1
#
_cell.length_a   1.000
_cell.length_b   1.000
_cell.length_c   1.000
_cell.angle_alpha   90.00
_cell.angle_beta   90.00
_cell.angle_gamma   90.00
#
_symmetry.space_group_name_H-M   'P 1'
#
loop_
_entity.id
_entity.type
_entity.pdbx_description
1 polymer ?
#
loop_
_entity_poly.entity_id
_entity_poly.type
_entity_poly.pdbx_seq_one_letter_code
_entity_poly.pdbx_strand_id
1 'polypeptide(L)'
;MSLDGAITNLASWAGNTMMPTMAGLFFAGAVYRYSKGGPFEQLLYGGFASLMCSGMLRALEGFVQHAGPTSADGFWMATMSLVNWTANVILPMFALTQLVAMAMHMGGVVSEIYPGSAWIRKFVAAIAALSVSGIMRLAEAMVTQAHGVGG
;
A
#
# COMPACT_ATOMS: atom_id res chain seq x y z
N MET A 1 -24.63 12.43 -20.19
CA MET A 1 -23.73 12.02 -19.11
C MET A 1 -24.44 12.33 -17.80
N SER A 2 -24.73 11.31 -17.00
CA SER A 2 -25.28 11.53 -15.66
C SER A 2 -24.17 12.05 -14.74
N LEU A 3 -24.50 12.87 -13.76
CA LEU A 3 -23.55 13.41 -12.79
C LEU A 3 -22.79 12.27 -12.08
N ASP A 4 -23.50 11.18 -11.77
CA ASP A 4 -22.94 9.98 -11.15
C ASP A 4 -21.86 9.32 -12.01
N GLY A 5 -22.06 9.24 -13.32
CA GLY A 5 -21.05 8.69 -14.24
C GLY A 5 -19.79 9.56 -14.32
N ALA A 6 -19.95 10.90 -14.24
CA ALA A 6 -18.81 11.81 -14.23
C ALA A 6 -17.99 11.69 -12.93
N ILE A 7 -18.64 11.56 -11.78
CA ILE A 7 -17.98 11.39 -10.47
C ILE A 7 -17.25 10.05 -10.42
N THR A 8 -17.88 8.97 -10.88
CA THR A 8 -17.28 7.62 -10.91
C THR A 8 -16.04 7.60 -11.81
N ASN A 9 -16.13 8.20 -13.01
CA ASN A 9 -14.98 8.28 -13.91
C ASN A 9 -13.83 9.10 -13.33
N LEU A 10 -14.13 10.21 -12.65
CA LEU A 10 -13.12 11.03 -12.00
C LEU A 10 -12.45 10.28 -10.84
N ALA A 11 -13.21 9.58 -10.02
CA ALA A 11 -12.69 8.79 -8.92
C ALA A 11 -11.81 7.63 -9.44
N SER A 12 -12.26 6.94 -10.49
CA SER A 12 -11.50 5.87 -11.15
C SER A 12 -10.19 6.40 -11.75
N TRP A 13 -10.23 7.53 -12.44
CA TRP A 13 -9.03 8.16 -12.99
C TRP A 13 -8.06 8.61 -11.88
N ALA A 14 -8.56 9.22 -10.81
CA ALA A 14 -7.75 9.62 -9.67
C ALA A 14 -7.09 8.41 -8.99
N GLY A 15 -7.85 7.35 -8.73
CA GLY A 15 -7.36 6.14 -8.07
C GLY A 15 -6.41 5.31 -8.92
N ASN A 16 -6.68 5.20 -10.22
CA ASN A 16 -5.93 4.30 -11.11
C ASN A 16 -4.77 4.98 -11.83
N THR A 17 -4.81 6.29 -12.00
CA THR A 17 -3.79 7.01 -12.77
C THR A 17 -3.04 8.04 -11.92
N MET A 18 -3.76 8.99 -11.30
CA MET A 18 -3.09 10.08 -10.57
C MET A 18 -2.31 9.59 -9.35
N MET A 19 -2.97 8.84 -8.48
CA MET A 19 -2.35 8.44 -7.21
C MET A 19 -1.14 7.52 -7.40
N PRO A 20 -1.17 6.47 -8.26
CA PRO A 20 0.02 5.68 -8.58
C PRO A 20 1.13 6.49 -9.24
N THR A 21 0.79 7.44 -10.13
CA THR A 21 1.80 8.31 -10.75
C THR A 21 2.47 9.22 -9.73
N MET A 22 1.71 9.82 -8.83
CA MET A 22 2.25 10.62 -7.72
C MET A 22 3.14 9.76 -6.81
N ALA A 23 2.73 8.55 -6.50
CA ALA A 23 3.56 7.62 -5.73
C ALA A 23 4.89 7.35 -6.42
N GLY A 24 4.88 7.12 -7.73
CA GLY A 24 6.09 6.95 -8.55
C GLY A 24 7.01 8.15 -8.50
N LEU A 25 6.46 9.36 -8.60
CA LEU A 25 7.23 10.60 -8.49
C LEU A 25 7.83 10.78 -7.08
N PHE A 26 7.09 10.48 -6.02
CA PHE A 26 7.60 10.51 -4.66
C PHE A 26 8.73 9.50 -4.46
N PHE A 27 8.59 8.28 -4.96
CA PHE A 27 9.66 7.27 -4.87
C PHE A 27 10.88 7.67 -5.68
N ALA A 28 10.72 8.18 -6.89
CA ALA A 28 11.82 8.71 -7.70
C ALA A 28 12.54 9.87 -6.98
N GLY A 29 11.77 10.79 -6.39
CA GLY A 29 12.30 11.88 -5.58
C GLY A 29 13.04 11.38 -4.32
N ALA A 30 12.54 10.32 -3.69
CA ALA A 30 13.20 9.68 -2.56
C ALA A 30 14.57 9.11 -2.96
N VAL A 31 14.63 8.39 -4.09
CA VAL A 31 15.89 7.86 -4.64
C VAL A 31 16.87 9.00 -4.96
N TYR A 32 16.39 10.07 -5.59
CA TYR A 32 17.23 11.22 -5.92
C TYR A 32 17.77 11.89 -4.65
N ARG A 33 16.92 12.19 -3.65
CA ARG A 33 17.39 12.78 -2.38
C ARG A 33 18.36 11.86 -1.65
N TYR A 34 18.09 10.58 -1.65
CA TYR A 34 18.98 9.58 -1.08
C TYR A 34 20.38 9.63 -1.73
N SER A 35 20.45 9.67 -3.07
CA SER A 35 21.72 9.75 -3.80
C SER A 35 22.53 11.03 -3.49
N LYS A 36 21.86 12.06 -3.00
CA LYS A 36 22.49 13.34 -2.55
C LYS A 36 22.78 13.37 -1.05
N GLY A 37 22.54 12.29 -0.31
CA GLY A 37 22.70 12.25 1.14
C GLY A 37 21.65 13.06 1.93
N GLY A 38 20.55 13.44 1.29
CA GLY A 38 19.47 14.21 1.91
C GLY A 38 18.37 13.32 2.53
N PRO A 39 17.49 13.91 3.37
CA PRO A 39 16.39 13.19 4.00
C PRO A 39 15.37 12.75 2.92
N PHE A 40 15.16 11.45 2.78
CA PHE A 40 14.29 10.83 1.77
C PHE A 40 13.02 10.20 2.37
N GLU A 41 12.97 10.06 3.68
CA GLU A 41 11.90 9.32 4.39
C GLU A 41 10.52 9.93 4.16
N GLN A 42 10.41 11.27 4.16
CA GLN A 42 9.13 11.95 3.92
C GLN A 42 8.57 11.66 2.53
N LEU A 43 9.44 11.55 1.52
CA LEU A 43 9.03 11.21 0.16
C LEU A 43 8.59 9.74 0.06
N LEU A 44 9.24 8.83 0.79
CA LEU A 44 8.78 7.45 0.90
C LEU A 44 7.37 7.38 1.52
N TYR A 45 7.15 8.07 2.64
CA TYR A 45 5.84 8.13 3.27
C TYR A 45 4.78 8.75 2.35
N GLY A 46 5.13 9.80 1.61
CA GLY A 46 4.26 10.40 0.60
C GLY A 46 3.88 9.42 -0.51
N GLY A 47 4.84 8.62 -0.98
CA GLY A 47 4.61 7.56 -1.97
C GLY A 47 3.65 6.49 -1.45
N PHE A 48 3.87 5.97 -0.25
CA PHE A 48 2.97 5.00 0.37
C PHE A 48 1.59 5.57 0.65
N ALA A 49 1.48 6.81 1.15
CA ALA A 49 0.20 7.48 1.36
C ALA A 49 -0.59 7.61 0.05
N SER A 50 0.07 7.96 -1.06
CA SER A 50 -0.56 8.04 -2.37
C SER A 50 -1.08 6.67 -2.84
N LEU A 51 -0.32 5.59 -2.61
CA LEU A 51 -0.78 4.23 -2.91
C LEU A 51 -1.96 3.82 -2.03
N MET A 52 -1.96 4.19 -0.74
CA MET A 52 -3.10 3.95 0.15
C MET A 52 -4.36 4.66 -0.34
N CYS A 53 -4.26 5.93 -0.72
CA CYS A 53 -5.37 6.67 -1.32
C CYS A 53 -5.91 5.99 -2.58
N SER A 54 -5.01 5.51 -3.47
CA SER A 54 -5.40 4.74 -4.65
C SER A 54 -6.24 3.51 -4.30
N GLY A 55 -5.80 2.74 -3.29
CA GLY A 55 -6.52 1.55 -2.84
C GLY A 55 -7.88 1.87 -2.24
N MET A 56 -7.97 2.95 -1.45
CA MET A 56 -9.26 3.41 -0.89
C MET A 56 -10.25 3.83 -1.98
N LEU A 57 -9.79 4.56 -3.00
CA LEU A 57 -10.63 4.96 -4.13
C LEU A 57 -11.13 3.75 -4.92
N ARG A 58 -10.28 2.74 -5.14
CA ARG A 58 -10.69 1.48 -5.77
C ARG A 58 -11.71 0.70 -4.94
N ALA A 59 -11.53 0.66 -3.62
CA ALA A 59 -12.49 0.03 -2.73
C ALA A 59 -13.86 0.74 -2.79
N LEU A 60 -13.87 2.08 -2.79
CA LEU A 60 -15.09 2.87 -2.96
C LEU A 60 -15.75 2.64 -4.32
N GLU A 61 -14.98 2.57 -5.40
CA GLU A 61 -15.48 2.24 -6.73
C GLU A 61 -16.13 0.85 -6.77
N GLY A 62 -15.46 -0.15 -6.20
CA GLY A 62 -16.00 -1.50 -6.07
C GLY A 62 -17.31 -1.53 -5.27
N PHE A 63 -17.39 -0.75 -4.20
CA PHE A 63 -18.60 -0.60 -3.40
C PHE A 63 -19.77 -0.03 -4.21
N VAL A 64 -19.54 1.03 -4.96
CA VAL A 64 -20.58 1.69 -5.79
C VAL A 64 -21.02 0.80 -6.95
N GLN A 65 -20.09 0.07 -7.57
CA GLN A 65 -20.41 -0.77 -8.74
C GLN A 65 -21.17 -2.05 -8.42
N HIS A 66 -20.92 -2.65 -7.25
CA HIS A 66 -21.45 -4.01 -6.97
C HIS A 66 -22.81 -4.02 -6.30
N ALA A 67 -23.14 -3.04 -5.48
CA ALA A 67 -24.40 -3.13 -4.74
C ALA A 67 -24.98 -1.82 -4.20
N GLY A 68 -24.28 -0.72 -4.43
CA GLY A 68 -24.65 0.55 -3.80
C GLY A 68 -24.41 0.58 -2.28
N PRO A 69 -24.54 1.74 -1.65
CA PRO A 69 -24.14 1.95 -0.26
C PRO A 69 -24.99 1.24 0.81
N THR A 70 -26.09 0.61 0.41
CA THR A 70 -27.03 -0.05 1.34
C THR A 70 -26.91 -1.58 1.37
N SER A 71 -26.05 -2.17 0.55
CA SER A 71 -25.90 -3.61 0.46
C SER A 71 -24.74 -4.11 1.32
N ALA A 72 -24.99 -5.10 2.16
CA ALA A 72 -23.98 -5.76 2.97
C ALA A 72 -22.89 -6.41 2.10
N ASP A 73 -23.26 -6.93 0.93
CA ASP A 73 -22.32 -7.55 -0.01
C ASP A 73 -21.37 -6.52 -0.63
N GLY A 74 -21.86 -5.32 -0.97
CA GLY A 74 -21.02 -4.26 -1.49
C GLY A 74 -19.98 -3.76 -0.48
N PHE A 75 -20.38 -3.61 0.78
CA PHE A 75 -19.44 -3.26 1.86
C PHE A 75 -18.37 -4.34 2.05
N TRP A 76 -18.79 -5.60 2.03
CA TRP A 76 -17.89 -6.74 2.15
C TRP A 76 -16.87 -6.79 1.00
N MET A 77 -17.32 -6.65 -0.23
CA MET A 77 -16.47 -6.65 -1.43
C MET A 77 -15.46 -5.49 -1.41
N ALA A 78 -15.89 -4.29 -1.00
CA ALA A 78 -15.01 -3.13 -0.86
C ALA A 78 -13.94 -3.37 0.23
N THR A 79 -14.33 -3.92 1.36
CA THR A 79 -13.42 -4.24 2.48
C THR A 79 -12.39 -5.28 2.05
N MET A 80 -12.81 -6.35 1.39
CA MET A 80 -11.91 -7.40 0.90
C MET A 80 -10.95 -6.88 -0.17
N SER A 81 -11.41 -6.01 -1.06
CA SER A 81 -10.56 -5.36 -2.05
C SER A 81 -9.46 -4.52 -1.38
N LEU A 82 -9.81 -3.75 -0.34
CA LEU A 82 -8.85 -2.94 0.40
C LEU A 82 -7.84 -3.80 1.17
N VAL A 83 -8.31 -4.86 1.83
CA VAL A 83 -7.47 -5.82 2.56
C VAL A 83 -6.49 -6.50 1.60
N ASN A 84 -6.98 -7.00 0.47
CA ASN A 84 -6.18 -7.67 -0.54
C ASN A 84 -5.11 -6.73 -1.13
N TRP A 85 -5.49 -5.50 -1.47
CA TRP A 85 -4.53 -4.52 -1.97
C TRP A 85 -3.47 -4.14 -0.94
N THR A 86 -3.86 -3.96 0.33
CA THR A 86 -2.92 -3.67 1.43
C THR A 86 -1.95 -4.84 1.64
N ALA A 87 -2.46 -6.06 1.69
CA ALA A 87 -1.65 -7.25 1.92
C ALA A 87 -0.70 -7.59 0.75
N ASN A 88 -1.17 -7.40 -0.49
CA ASN A 88 -0.42 -7.84 -1.67
C ASN A 88 0.45 -6.76 -2.30
N VAL A 89 0.19 -5.48 -2.04
CA VAL A 89 0.94 -4.37 -2.65
C VAL A 89 1.65 -3.53 -1.59
N ILE A 90 0.91 -2.94 -0.65
CA ILE A 90 1.49 -1.96 0.28
C ILE A 90 2.51 -2.60 1.22
N LEU A 91 2.12 -3.65 1.93
CA LEU A 91 2.98 -4.26 2.93
C LEU A 91 4.25 -4.89 2.34
N PRO A 92 4.19 -5.65 1.22
CA PRO A 92 5.41 -6.13 0.57
C PRO A 92 6.32 -5.01 0.04
N MET A 93 5.76 -3.95 -0.54
CA MET A 93 6.57 -2.81 -0.99
C MET A 93 7.22 -2.08 0.19
N PHE A 94 6.50 -1.88 1.29
CA PHE A 94 7.08 -1.32 2.51
C PHE A 94 8.21 -2.20 3.06
N ALA A 95 7.99 -3.51 3.12
CA ALA A 95 9.02 -4.46 3.56
C ALA A 95 10.26 -4.38 2.67
N LEU A 96 10.10 -4.33 1.35
CA LEU A 96 11.20 -4.21 0.40
C LEU A 96 12.02 -2.93 0.64
N THR A 97 11.36 -1.79 0.84
CA THR A 97 12.08 -0.54 1.13
C THR A 97 12.83 -0.59 2.45
N GLN A 98 12.29 -1.25 3.48
CA GLN A 98 13.00 -1.46 4.74
C GLN A 98 14.21 -2.40 4.59
N LEU A 99 14.09 -3.46 3.79
CA LEU A 99 15.22 -4.37 3.49
C LEU A 99 16.34 -3.67 2.71
N VAL A 100 15.97 -2.86 1.71
CA VAL A 100 16.95 -2.05 0.97
C VAL A 100 17.64 -1.07 1.92
N ALA A 101 16.89 -0.34 2.74
CA ALA A 101 17.45 0.57 3.72
C ALA A 101 18.37 -0.14 4.74
N MET A 102 17.99 -1.35 5.18
CA MET A 102 18.83 -2.19 6.01
C MET A 102 20.15 -2.54 5.32
N ALA A 103 20.09 -3.03 4.09
CA ALA A 103 21.27 -3.41 3.32
C ALA A 103 22.24 -2.23 3.14
N MET A 104 21.69 -1.04 2.92
CA MET A 104 22.47 0.18 2.77
C MET A 104 23.17 0.61 4.08
N HIS A 105 22.50 0.46 5.22
CA HIS A 105 23.12 0.70 6.52
C HIS A 105 24.23 -0.33 6.82
N MET A 106 24.01 -1.60 6.49
CA MET A 106 25.04 -2.64 6.64
C MET A 106 26.22 -2.46 5.70
N GLY A 107 25.97 -1.97 4.48
CA GLY A 107 27.00 -1.66 3.49
C GLY A 107 27.79 -0.38 3.75
N GLY A 108 27.49 0.36 4.82
CA GLY A 108 28.19 1.61 5.16
C GLY A 108 27.94 2.76 4.17
N VAL A 109 26.96 2.61 3.28
CA VAL A 109 26.61 3.65 2.27
C VAL A 109 25.92 4.84 2.93
N VAL A 110 25.23 4.62 4.05
CA VAL A 110 24.60 5.66 4.86
C VAL A 110 25.47 5.89 6.08
N SER A 111 26.19 7.01 6.09
CA SER A 111 27.01 7.38 7.23
C SER A 111 26.14 7.75 8.43
N GLU A 112 26.47 7.21 9.51
CA GLU A 112 26.27 7.31 10.94
C GLU A 112 25.50 8.50 11.56
N ILE A 113 24.36 8.89 11.03
CA ILE A 113 23.44 9.76 11.78
C ILE A 113 22.65 8.92 12.81
N TYR A 114 22.70 7.59 12.73
CA TYR A 114 21.96 6.70 13.61
C TYR A 114 22.88 5.66 14.28
N PRO A 115 22.68 5.39 15.59
CA PRO A 115 23.47 4.40 16.33
C PRO A 115 23.36 3.01 15.68
N GLY A 116 24.41 2.19 15.81
CA GLY A 116 24.63 0.91 15.14
C GLY A 116 23.50 -0.15 15.18
N SER A 117 22.38 0.13 15.88
CA SER A 117 21.17 -0.71 15.89
C SER A 117 20.10 -0.29 14.88
N ALA A 118 20.34 0.73 14.06
CA ALA A 118 19.34 1.24 13.11
C ALA A 118 18.94 0.19 12.06
N TRP A 119 19.87 -0.62 11.59
CA TRP A 119 19.60 -1.70 10.65
C TRP A 119 18.69 -2.78 11.25
N ILE A 120 18.81 -3.09 12.55
CA ILE A 120 17.95 -4.06 13.22
C ILE A 120 16.50 -3.59 13.21
N ARG A 121 16.24 -2.31 13.48
CA ARG A 121 14.88 -1.75 13.43
C ARG A 121 14.28 -1.84 12.04
N LYS A 122 15.06 -1.59 10.99
CA LYS A 122 14.62 -1.74 9.59
C LYS A 122 14.31 -3.19 9.25
N PHE A 123 15.14 -4.10 9.71
CA PHE A 123 14.93 -5.54 9.53
C PHE A 123 13.66 -6.03 10.24
N VAL A 124 13.48 -5.66 11.50
CA VAL A 124 12.27 -6.00 12.27
C VAL A 124 11.01 -5.41 11.62
N ALA A 125 11.08 -4.16 11.14
CA ALA A 125 9.96 -3.54 10.43
C ALA A 125 9.60 -4.28 9.13
N ALA A 126 10.60 -4.76 8.37
CA ALA A 126 10.38 -5.56 7.17
C ALA A 126 9.72 -6.91 7.50
N ILE A 127 10.24 -7.62 8.51
CA ILE A 127 9.66 -8.90 8.96
C ILE A 127 8.23 -8.70 9.45
N ALA A 128 7.98 -7.67 10.26
CA ALA A 128 6.64 -7.37 10.75
C ALA A 128 5.67 -7.11 9.59
N ALA A 129 6.05 -6.29 8.61
CA ALA A 129 5.21 -6.00 7.45
C ALA A 129 4.90 -7.27 6.63
N LEU A 130 5.88 -8.13 6.39
CA LEU A 130 5.68 -9.41 5.69
C LEU A 130 4.82 -10.38 6.50
N SER A 131 4.98 -10.41 7.82
CA SER A 131 4.17 -11.26 8.71
C SER A 131 2.70 -10.82 8.68
N VAL A 132 2.44 -9.51 8.78
CA VAL A 132 1.08 -8.96 8.68
C VAL A 132 0.47 -9.26 7.31
N SER A 133 1.23 -9.08 6.22
CA SER A 133 0.80 -9.46 4.87
C SER A 133 0.40 -10.94 4.79
N GLY A 134 1.22 -11.84 5.35
CA GLY A 134 0.93 -13.27 5.39
C GLY A 134 -0.33 -13.61 6.18
N ILE A 135 -0.51 -12.99 7.35
CA ILE A 135 -1.71 -13.18 8.19
C ILE A 135 -2.97 -12.69 7.48
N MET A 136 -2.91 -11.53 6.83
CA MET A 136 -4.05 -10.99 6.07
C MET A 136 -4.46 -11.92 4.92
N ARG A 137 -3.50 -12.49 4.19
CA ARG A 137 -3.76 -13.48 3.13
C ARG A 137 -4.38 -14.75 3.68
N LEU A 138 -3.89 -15.23 4.83
CA LEU A 138 -4.46 -16.40 5.48
C LEU A 138 -5.92 -16.15 5.90
N ALA A 139 -6.19 -15.00 6.51
CA ALA A 139 -7.55 -14.60 6.90
C ALA A 139 -8.47 -14.50 5.67
N GLU A 140 -8.01 -13.90 4.57
CA GLU A 140 -8.74 -13.84 3.31
C GLU A 140 -9.08 -15.25 2.77
N ALA A 141 -8.11 -16.16 2.75
CA ALA A 141 -8.31 -17.53 2.31
C ALA A 141 -9.33 -18.28 3.18
N MET A 142 -9.28 -18.10 4.49
CA MET A 142 -10.24 -18.74 5.42
C MET A 142 -11.66 -18.21 5.22
N VAL A 143 -11.80 -16.91 4.99
CA VAL A 143 -13.12 -16.29 4.77
C VAL A 143 -13.71 -16.69 3.43
N THR A 144 -12.91 -16.71 2.37
CA THR A 144 -13.38 -17.15 1.04
C THR A 144 -13.79 -18.62 1.04
N GLN A 145 -13.07 -19.48 1.76
CA GLN A 145 -13.47 -20.88 1.94
C GLN A 145 -14.78 -21.04 2.73
N ALA A 146 -14.98 -20.25 3.78
CA ALA A 146 -16.20 -20.29 4.58
C ALA A 146 -17.44 -19.90 3.76
N HIS A 147 -17.31 -18.96 2.81
CA HIS A 147 -18.41 -18.57 1.91
C HIS A 147 -18.65 -19.57 0.77
N GLY A 148 -17.65 -20.36 0.38
CA GLY A 148 -17.75 -21.38 -0.67
C GLY A 148 -18.36 -22.70 -0.22
N VAL A 149 -18.47 -22.97 1.09
CA VAL A 149 -19.03 -24.22 1.65
C VAL A 149 -20.53 -24.13 1.95
N GLY A 150 -21.14 -22.94 1.80
CA GLY A 150 -22.55 -22.65 2.11
C GLY A 150 -23.48 -22.52 0.90
N GLY A 151 -23.05 -22.96 -0.30
CA GLY A 151 -23.86 -22.94 -1.53
C GLY A 151 -24.24 -24.33 -2.02
#